data_f9aaa6551d3ed88fa2fa782b11affdde
#
_entry.id   f9aaa6551d3ed88fa2fa782b11affdde
#
_cell.length_a   1.000
_cell.length_b   1.000
_cell.length_c   1.000
_cell.angle_alpha   90.00
_cell.angle_beta   90.00
_cell.angle_gamma   90.00
#
_symmetry.space_group_name_H-M   'P 1'
#
loop_
_entity.id
_entity.type
_entity.pdbx_description
1 polymer ?
#
loop_
_entity_poly.entity_id
_entity_poly.type
_entity_poly.pdbx_seq_one_letter_code
_entity_poly.pdbx_strand_id
1 'polypeptide(L)'
;MKRRSILAGLPALGLFAAGARAAPASLTVGYQKVAHLAPIIEAADALKQAGTDVALVEFVRYADARTALLAGSLDIAAVGPADLAIALANGSTSMVGLMGIGASPKYVVGRTGTKFNSWADIAGKKIAIAPGSAVWFQFAATLIEKGIPYNSFTAVNVQGAGTNLDTALEKGEVDAIVTWEPFESIPVIKGYGYYAKNLDYSASKAVGAELGMLVANKSALAAKREAIQAFVTAYVAKMKELGASPAKFSTAISALTGLDPEVATRIAGIITLGPVITPDQVKRQAKAFTDLGVIPKDVSGEIDRYWDGSLLETAMKA
;
A
#
# COMPACT_ATOMS: atom_id res chain seq x y z
N MET A 1 85.50 26.62 -24.50
CA MET A 1 84.16 26.09 -24.86
C MET A 1 83.31 26.08 -23.61
N LYS A 2 82.33 27.02 -23.46
CA LYS A 2 81.48 27.17 -22.26
C LYS A 2 80.13 26.65 -22.59
N ARG A 3 79.71 25.58 -21.86
CA ARG A 3 78.34 25.07 -21.96
C ARG A 3 77.42 25.86 -21.01
N ARG A 4 76.39 26.50 -21.59
CA ARG A 4 75.33 27.14 -20.85
C ARG A 4 74.21 26.13 -20.63
N SER A 5 73.89 25.87 -19.37
CA SER A 5 72.74 25.11 -18.96
C SER A 5 71.51 25.99 -18.90
N ILE A 6 70.49 25.69 -19.67
CA ILE A 6 69.19 26.37 -19.64
C ILE A 6 68.28 25.53 -18.70
N LEU A 7 67.92 26.10 -17.55
CA LEU A 7 66.86 25.60 -16.70
C LEU A 7 65.51 26.00 -17.29
N ALA A 8 64.79 25.05 -17.81
CA ALA A 8 63.37 25.23 -18.19
C ALA A 8 62.45 25.02 -16.97
N GLY A 9 61.80 26.07 -16.51
CA GLY A 9 60.76 26.01 -15.48
C GLY A 9 59.50 25.34 -16.02
N LEU A 10 59.06 24.30 -15.37
CA LEU A 10 57.75 23.69 -15.61
C LEU A 10 56.65 24.50 -14.89
N PRO A 11 55.55 24.89 -15.58
CA PRO A 11 54.40 25.48 -14.91
C PRO A 11 53.67 24.38 -14.15
N ALA A 12 53.41 24.62 -12.85
CA ALA A 12 52.52 23.78 -12.02
C ALA A 12 51.09 23.90 -12.56
N LEU A 13 50.62 22.86 -13.24
CA LEU A 13 49.18 22.68 -13.51
C LEU A 13 48.44 22.40 -12.19
N GLY A 14 47.76 23.42 -11.67
CA GLY A 14 46.78 23.24 -10.59
C GLY A 14 45.64 22.34 -11.09
N LEU A 15 45.60 21.12 -10.63
CA LEU A 15 44.40 20.29 -10.76
C LEU A 15 43.29 20.93 -9.93
N PHE A 16 42.39 21.65 -10.60
CA PHE A 16 41.06 21.90 -10.04
C PHE A 16 40.36 20.57 -9.96
N ALA A 17 40.29 19.99 -8.76
CA ALA A 17 39.36 18.92 -8.46
C ALA A 17 37.94 19.49 -8.60
N ALA A 18 37.38 19.38 -9.80
CA ALA A 18 35.96 19.56 -10.00
C ALA A 18 35.30 18.50 -9.11
N GLY A 19 34.71 18.94 -8.00
CA GLY A 19 33.93 18.07 -7.12
C GLY A 19 32.93 17.33 -8.00
N ALA A 20 33.10 16.03 -8.15
CA ALA A 20 32.13 15.15 -8.81
C ALA A 20 30.83 15.33 -8.05
N ARG A 21 29.91 16.10 -8.61
CA ARG A 21 28.53 16.17 -8.09
C ARG A 21 27.99 14.77 -8.22
N ALA A 22 27.76 14.11 -7.10
CA ALA A 22 27.13 12.78 -7.10
C ALA A 22 25.89 12.88 -8.00
N ALA A 23 25.73 11.91 -8.91
CA ALA A 23 24.52 11.82 -9.71
C ALA A 23 23.31 11.88 -8.76
N PRO A 24 22.25 12.62 -9.10
CA PRO A 24 21.07 12.68 -8.26
C PRO A 24 20.61 11.26 -7.95
N ALA A 25 20.37 10.98 -6.66
CA ALA A 25 19.90 9.67 -6.26
C ALA A 25 18.56 9.42 -6.96
N SER A 26 18.46 8.31 -7.69
CA SER A 26 17.22 7.91 -8.35
C SER A 26 16.51 6.85 -7.51
N LEU A 27 15.20 6.99 -7.36
CA LEU A 27 14.33 6.01 -6.71
C LEU A 27 13.31 5.46 -7.69
N THR A 28 13.06 4.13 -7.61
CA THR A 28 11.96 3.48 -8.32
C THR A 28 10.92 3.06 -7.32
N VAL A 29 9.71 3.61 -7.43
CA VAL A 29 8.63 3.45 -6.45
C VAL A 29 7.41 2.80 -7.09
N GLY A 30 7.02 1.62 -6.59
CA GLY A 30 5.83 0.89 -7.04
C GLY A 30 4.57 1.37 -6.32
N TYR A 31 3.49 1.59 -7.06
CA TYR A 31 2.21 2.04 -6.52
C TYR A 31 1.00 1.49 -7.28
N GLN A 32 -0.20 1.71 -6.76
CA GLN A 32 -1.48 1.39 -7.39
C GLN A 32 -2.36 2.64 -7.48
N LYS A 33 -3.27 2.68 -8.47
CA LYS A 33 -4.28 3.73 -8.57
C LYS A 33 -5.45 3.48 -7.60
N VAL A 34 -5.16 3.62 -6.31
CA VAL A 34 -6.14 3.53 -5.23
C VAL A 34 -6.11 4.82 -4.39
N ALA A 35 -7.26 5.20 -3.85
CA ALA A 35 -7.46 6.51 -3.25
C ALA A 35 -6.46 6.87 -2.15
N HIS A 36 -6.15 5.93 -1.24
CA HIS A 36 -5.23 6.17 -0.11
C HIS A 36 -3.75 6.30 -0.52
N LEU A 37 -3.41 6.06 -1.79
CA LEU A 37 -2.07 6.28 -2.34
C LEU A 37 -1.92 7.63 -3.04
N ALA A 38 -2.94 8.49 -3.05
CA ALA A 38 -2.82 9.82 -3.65
C ALA A 38 -1.61 10.64 -3.14
N PRO A 39 -1.20 10.56 -1.85
CA PRO A 39 -0.01 11.26 -1.39
C PRO A 39 1.31 10.87 -2.09
N ILE A 40 1.36 9.69 -2.75
CA ILE A 40 2.59 9.17 -3.35
C ILE A 40 3.04 9.99 -4.56
N ILE A 41 2.08 10.48 -5.34
CA ILE A 41 2.34 11.33 -6.52
C ILE A 41 2.94 12.65 -6.06
N GLU A 42 2.28 13.32 -5.10
CA GLU A 42 2.75 14.62 -4.60
C GLU A 42 4.10 14.53 -3.89
N ALA A 43 4.37 13.41 -3.20
CA ALA A 43 5.67 13.15 -2.57
C ALA A 43 6.77 12.97 -3.63
N ALA A 44 6.50 12.22 -4.70
CA ALA A 44 7.43 12.05 -5.80
C ALA A 44 7.74 13.38 -6.50
N ASP A 45 6.72 14.21 -6.74
CA ASP A 45 6.89 15.52 -7.36
C ASP A 45 7.68 16.48 -6.47
N ALA A 46 7.44 16.47 -5.16
CA ALA A 46 8.22 17.27 -4.21
C ALA A 46 9.71 16.87 -4.20
N LEU A 47 10.01 15.57 -4.29
CA LEU A 47 11.40 15.11 -4.38
C LEU A 47 12.05 15.50 -5.70
N LYS A 48 11.35 15.40 -6.83
CA LYS A 48 11.85 15.84 -8.14
C LYS A 48 12.22 17.32 -8.12
N GLN A 49 11.37 18.15 -7.50
CA GLN A 49 11.65 19.59 -7.33
C GLN A 49 12.89 19.84 -6.44
N ALA A 50 13.14 18.95 -5.47
CA ALA A 50 14.32 18.98 -4.61
C ALA A 50 15.58 18.36 -5.25
N GLY A 51 15.49 17.88 -6.50
CA GLY A 51 16.64 17.34 -7.25
C GLY A 51 16.87 15.84 -7.08
N THR A 52 15.91 15.10 -6.48
CA THR A 52 15.93 13.62 -6.43
C THR A 52 15.03 13.09 -7.54
N ASP A 53 15.55 12.28 -8.43
CA ASP A 53 14.73 11.63 -9.47
C ASP A 53 13.91 10.49 -8.88
N VAL A 54 12.59 10.48 -9.16
CA VAL A 54 11.66 9.44 -8.70
C VAL A 54 10.87 8.91 -9.89
N ALA A 55 11.12 7.65 -10.23
CA ALA A 55 10.35 6.91 -11.22
C ALA A 55 9.19 6.17 -10.52
N LEU A 56 7.95 6.52 -10.87
CA LEU A 56 6.75 5.85 -10.38
C LEU A 56 6.36 4.72 -11.33
N VAL A 57 6.16 3.50 -10.80
CA VAL A 57 5.76 2.32 -11.55
C VAL A 57 4.39 1.85 -11.07
N GLU A 58 3.41 1.89 -11.96
CA GLU A 58 2.04 1.49 -11.65
C GLU A 58 1.85 -0.02 -11.71
N PHE A 59 1.13 -0.56 -10.73
CA PHE A 59 0.70 -1.96 -10.66
C PHE A 59 -0.81 -2.05 -10.43
N VAL A 60 -1.43 -3.10 -10.95
CA VAL A 60 -2.87 -3.33 -10.72
C VAL A 60 -3.13 -3.81 -9.28
N ARG A 61 -2.24 -4.65 -8.73
CA ARG A 61 -2.40 -5.27 -7.41
C ARG A 61 -1.14 -5.12 -6.57
N TYR A 62 -1.33 -5.11 -5.25
CA TYR A 62 -0.23 -5.14 -4.27
C TYR A 62 0.71 -6.34 -4.46
N ALA A 63 0.15 -7.52 -4.73
CA ALA A 63 0.94 -8.73 -4.96
C ALA A 63 1.92 -8.60 -6.13
N ASP A 64 1.56 -7.86 -7.18
CA ASP A 64 2.43 -7.62 -8.35
C ASP A 64 3.59 -6.68 -7.97
N ALA A 65 3.29 -5.58 -7.23
CA ALA A 65 4.31 -4.69 -6.69
C ALA A 65 5.25 -5.40 -5.70
N ARG A 66 4.69 -6.26 -4.82
CA ARG A 66 5.50 -7.13 -3.95
C ARG A 66 6.48 -7.96 -4.75
N THR A 67 6.01 -8.65 -5.79
CA THR A 67 6.87 -9.50 -6.65
C THR A 67 7.99 -8.69 -7.29
N ALA A 68 7.69 -7.51 -7.84
CA ALA A 68 8.68 -6.63 -8.44
C ALA A 68 9.70 -6.11 -7.41
N LEU A 69 9.26 -5.76 -6.19
CA LEU A 69 10.15 -5.35 -5.10
C LEU A 69 11.11 -6.49 -4.69
N LEU A 70 10.58 -7.70 -4.52
CA LEU A 70 11.38 -8.87 -4.15
C LEU A 70 12.41 -9.23 -5.22
N ALA A 71 12.09 -9.00 -6.50
CA ALA A 71 13.00 -9.15 -7.62
C ALA A 71 14.06 -8.04 -7.74
N GLY A 72 13.99 -6.99 -6.90
CA GLY A 72 14.92 -5.86 -6.93
C GLY A 72 14.63 -4.83 -8.02
N SER A 73 13.48 -4.90 -8.67
CA SER A 73 13.07 -3.93 -9.71
C SER A 73 12.55 -2.61 -9.13
N LEU A 74 12.25 -2.59 -7.83
CA LEU A 74 11.76 -1.42 -7.10
C LEU A 74 12.63 -1.18 -5.85
N ASP A 75 12.85 0.09 -5.54
CA ASP A 75 13.50 0.50 -4.28
C ASP A 75 12.48 0.55 -3.13
N ILE A 76 11.30 1.09 -3.43
CA ILE A 76 10.16 1.22 -2.50
C ILE A 76 8.91 0.70 -3.21
N ALA A 77 7.98 0.15 -2.45
CA ALA A 77 6.65 -0.16 -2.96
C ALA A 77 5.56 0.09 -1.91
N ALA A 78 4.38 0.47 -2.39
CA ALA A 78 3.15 0.30 -1.64
C ALA A 78 2.65 -1.12 -1.83
N VAL A 79 2.38 -1.81 -0.71
CA VAL A 79 1.95 -3.21 -0.69
C VAL A 79 0.81 -3.40 0.31
N GLY A 80 0.16 -4.55 0.27
CA GLY A 80 -0.90 -4.89 1.22
C GLY A 80 -0.37 -5.09 2.64
N PRO A 81 -1.23 -4.95 3.65
CA PRO A 81 -0.84 -5.06 5.07
C PRO A 81 -0.15 -6.39 5.42
N ALA A 82 -0.53 -7.46 4.73
CA ALA A 82 -0.03 -8.82 4.96
C ALA A 82 1.25 -9.16 4.17
N ASP A 83 1.63 -8.35 3.20
CA ASP A 83 2.63 -8.73 2.19
C ASP A 83 4.01 -8.99 2.78
N LEU A 84 4.38 -8.33 3.88
CA LEU A 84 5.63 -8.62 4.60
C LEU A 84 5.59 -10.04 5.19
N ALA A 85 4.52 -10.41 5.88
CA ALA A 85 4.36 -11.75 6.45
C ALA A 85 4.35 -12.83 5.35
N ILE A 86 3.65 -12.56 4.23
CA ILE A 86 3.60 -13.47 3.08
C ILE A 86 4.99 -13.66 2.48
N ALA A 87 5.77 -12.59 2.30
CA ALA A 87 7.14 -12.67 1.77
C ALA A 87 8.04 -13.52 2.66
N LEU A 88 8.04 -13.25 3.97
CA LEU A 88 8.86 -13.99 4.95
C LEU A 88 8.46 -15.46 5.04
N ALA A 89 7.17 -15.77 5.07
CA ALA A 89 6.68 -17.14 5.14
C ALA A 89 7.08 -17.98 3.92
N ASN A 90 7.23 -17.33 2.76
CA ASN A 90 7.73 -17.93 1.52
C ASN A 90 9.27 -17.86 1.39
N GLY A 91 9.98 -17.51 2.46
CA GLY A 91 11.45 -17.55 2.52
C GLY A 91 12.16 -16.32 1.96
N SER A 92 11.44 -15.27 1.54
CA SER A 92 12.06 -14.03 1.09
C SER A 92 12.41 -13.11 2.25
N THR A 93 13.66 -12.64 2.29
CA THR A 93 14.19 -11.70 3.28
C THR A 93 14.58 -10.35 2.69
N SER A 94 14.12 -10.09 1.46
CA SER A 94 14.48 -8.88 0.69
C SER A 94 13.56 -7.68 0.96
N MET A 95 12.46 -7.86 1.69
CA MET A 95 11.49 -6.81 2.01
C MET A 95 11.68 -6.31 3.44
N VAL A 96 11.62 -4.99 3.62
CA VAL A 96 11.64 -4.32 4.93
C VAL A 96 10.42 -3.42 5.03
N GLY A 97 9.60 -3.60 6.06
CA GLY A 97 8.47 -2.72 6.38
C GLY A 97 8.96 -1.38 6.90
N LEU A 98 8.35 -0.29 6.45
CA LEU A 98 8.72 1.07 6.86
C LEU A 98 7.61 1.76 7.67
N MET A 99 6.38 1.71 7.17
CA MET A 99 5.24 2.39 7.80
C MET A 99 3.90 1.94 7.20
N GLY A 100 2.82 2.16 7.93
CA GLY A 100 1.45 2.09 7.40
C GLY A 100 1.11 3.28 6.50
N ILE A 101 0.04 3.16 5.72
CA ILE A 101 -0.36 4.18 4.73
C ILE A 101 -1.66 4.86 5.11
N GLY A 102 -2.60 4.14 5.69
CA GLY A 102 -3.91 4.66 6.05
C GLY A 102 -4.88 3.57 6.49
N ALA A 103 -6.07 4.00 6.87
CA ALA A 103 -7.16 3.13 7.31
C ALA A 103 -8.49 3.57 6.71
N SER A 104 -9.41 2.63 6.58
CA SER A 104 -10.83 2.90 6.34
C SER A 104 -11.69 1.84 7.01
N PRO A 105 -12.94 2.15 7.36
CA PRO A 105 -13.95 1.12 7.58
C PRO A 105 -14.03 0.21 6.35
N LYS A 106 -14.32 -1.05 6.54
CA LYS A 106 -14.48 -2.03 5.45
C LYS A 106 -15.74 -2.83 5.68
N TYR A 107 -16.67 -2.68 4.77
CA TYR A 107 -17.96 -3.33 4.86
C TYR A 107 -18.13 -4.33 3.72
N VAL A 108 -18.85 -5.40 3.98
CA VAL A 108 -19.45 -6.16 2.88
C VAL A 108 -20.42 -5.22 2.16
N VAL A 109 -20.29 -5.09 0.84
CA VAL A 109 -21.21 -4.29 0.03
C VAL A 109 -22.30 -5.20 -0.49
N GLY A 110 -23.50 -5.05 0.05
CA GLY A 110 -24.68 -5.80 -0.37
C GLY A 110 -25.33 -5.20 -1.60
N ARG A 111 -25.86 -6.04 -2.50
CA ARG A 111 -26.69 -5.59 -3.62
C ARG A 111 -28.00 -5.01 -3.11
N THR A 112 -28.46 -3.91 -3.70
CA THR A 112 -29.77 -3.32 -3.38
C THR A 112 -30.87 -4.37 -3.51
N GLY A 113 -31.72 -4.48 -2.47
CA GLY A 113 -32.76 -5.51 -2.38
C GLY A 113 -32.35 -6.80 -1.63
N THR A 114 -31.07 -7.02 -1.35
CA THR A 114 -30.61 -8.05 -0.41
C THR A 114 -30.63 -7.52 1.02
N LYS A 115 -30.54 -8.41 2.02
CA LYS A 115 -30.48 -8.02 3.43
C LYS A 115 -29.31 -8.71 4.13
N PHE A 116 -28.48 -7.88 4.79
CA PHE A 116 -27.36 -8.28 5.62
C PHE A 116 -27.45 -7.51 6.95
N ASN A 117 -28.23 -8.04 7.89
CA ASN A 117 -28.42 -7.44 9.22
C ASN A 117 -27.41 -7.98 10.23
N SER A 118 -26.85 -9.14 9.98
CA SER A 118 -25.87 -9.79 10.83
C SER A 118 -24.92 -10.65 9.98
N TRP A 119 -23.81 -11.05 10.55
CA TRP A 119 -22.87 -11.96 9.90
C TRP A 119 -23.48 -13.33 9.54
N ALA A 120 -24.51 -13.78 10.25
CA ALA A 120 -25.21 -15.01 9.91
C ALA A 120 -25.93 -14.94 8.55
N ASP A 121 -26.28 -13.74 8.08
CA ASP A 121 -27.00 -13.54 6.82
C ASP A 121 -26.18 -13.82 5.56
N ILE A 122 -24.85 -14.04 5.72
CA ILE A 122 -24.02 -14.48 4.59
C ILE A 122 -24.28 -15.94 4.19
N ALA A 123 -24.88 -16.74 5.09
CA ALA A 123 -25.15 -18.13 4.82
C ALA A 123 -26.03 -18.29 3.56
N GLY A 124 -25.58 -19.16 2.66
CA GLY A 124 -26.28 -19.45 1.40
C GLY A 124 -26.21 -18.31 0.34
N LYS A 125 -25.55 -17.18 0.63
CA LYS A 125 -25.41 -16.08 -0.31
C LYS A 125 -24.25 -16.30 -1.28
N LYS A 126 -24.34 -15.68 -2.45
CA LYS A 126 -23.23 -15.58 -3.41
C LYS A 126 -22.45 -14.31 -3.13
N ILE A 127 -21.21 -14.43 -2.72
CA ILE A 127 -20.33 -13.27 -2.40
C ILE A 127 -19.12 -13.29 -3.33
N ALA A 128 -18.99 -12.23 -4.13
CA ALA A 128 -17.81 -12.09 -4.96
C ALA A 128 -16.61 -11.61 -4.13
N ILE A 129 -15.50 -12.27 -4.34
CA ILE A 129 -14.24 -12.05 -3.63
C ILE A 129 -13.08 -12.08 -4.63
N ALA A 130 -11.98 -11.43 -4.29
CA ALA A 130 -10.72 -11.48 -5.03
C ALA A 130 -9.67 -12.25 -4.21
N PRO A 131 -9.53 -13.58 -4.38
CA PRO A 131 -8.60 -14.38 -3.59
C PRO A 131 -7.17 -13.88 -3.69
N GLY A 132 -6.47 -13.81 -2.56
CA GLY A 132 -5.12 -13.30 -2.45
C GLY A 132 -5.00 -11.77 -2.37
N SER A 133 -6.13 -11.04 -2.43
CA SER A 133 -6.13 -9.60 -2.13
C SER A 133 -6.08 -9.33 -0.62
N ALA A 134 -5.61 -8.15 -0.22
CA ALA A 134 -5.56 -7.75 1.19
C ALA A 134 -6.94 -7.82 1.86
N VAL A 135 -7.98 -7.34 1.20
CA VAL A 135 -9.36 -7.35 1.73
C VAL A 135 -9.94 -8.76 1.84
N TRP A 136 -9.58 -9.66 0.92
CA TRP A 136 -9.96 -11.06 1.05
C TRP A 136 -9.37 -11.69 2.30
N PHE A 137 -8.08 -11.44 2.59
CA PHE A 137 -7.44 -11.93 3.82
C PHE A 137 -8.14 -11.36 5.07
N GLN A 138 -8.44 -10.06 5.08
CA GLN A 138 -9.11 -9.40 6.21
C GLN A 138 -10.52 -9.97 6.44
N PHE A 139 -11.27 -10.17 5.38
CA PHE A 139 -12.60 -10.79 5.44
C PHE A 139 -12.52 -12.23 5.95
N ALA A 140 -11.63 -13.06 5.39
CA ALA A 140 -11.47 -14.45 5.79
C ALA A 140 -11.03 -14.57 7.27
N ALA A 141 -10.09 -13.74 7.73
CA ALA A 141 -9.68 -13.70 9.14
C ALA A 141 -10.85 -13.29 10.06
N THR A 142 -11.69 -12.35 9.62
CA THR A 142 -12.89 -11.96 10.38
C THR A 142 -13.90 -13.08 10.48
N LEU A 143 -14.09 -13.88 9.43
CA LEU A 143 -14.99 -15.06 9.50
C LEU A 143 -14.50 -16.05 10.55
N ILE A 144 -13.19 -16.31 10.64
CA ILE A 144 -12.62 -17.17 11.68
C ILE A 144 -12.84 -16.61 13.07
N GLU A 145 -12.55 -15.32 13.30
CA GLU A 145 -12.80 -14.69 14.60
C GLU A 145 -14.25 -14.82 15.05
N LYS A 146 -15.18 -14.85 14.10
CA LYS A 146 -16.62 -14.97 14.36
C LYS A 146 -17.11 -16.41 14.39
N GLY A 147 -16.23 -17.39 14.14
CA GLY A 147 -16.60 -18.80 14.07
C GLY A 147 -17.51 -19.14 12.89
N ILE A 148 -17.44 -18.37 11.78
CA ILE A 148 -18.27 -18.58 10.59
C ILE A 148 -17.48 -19.42 9.59
N PRO A 149 -17.97 -20.62 9.23
CA PRO A 149 -17.31 -21.45 8.25
C PRO A 149 -17.26 -20.79 6.87
N TYR A 150 -16.09 -20.82 6.22
CA TYR A 150 -15.90 -20.23 4.90
C TYR A 150 -16.79 -20.87 3.81
N ASN A 151 -17.24 -22.10 4.02
CA ASN A 151 -18.15 -22.81 3.14
C ASN A 151 -19.65 -22.55 3.44
N SER A 152 -19.97 -21.65 4.39
CA SER A 152 -21.35 -21.27 4.69
C SER A 152 -22.01 -20.44 3.59
N PHE A 153 -21.22 -19.83 2.71
CA PHE A 153 -21.67 -19.05 1.56
C PHE A 153 -20.99 -19.55 0.26
N THR A 154 -21.51 -19.13 -0.88
CA THR A 154 -20.88 -19.40 -2.18
C THR A 154 -19.89 -18.31 -2.51
N ALA A 155 -18.60 -18.60 -2.41
CA ALA A 155 -17.54 -17.69 -2.84
C ALA A 155 -17.45 -17.66 -4.37
N VAL A 156 -17.71 -16.51 -4.98
CA VAL A 156 -17.52 -16.28 -6.40
C VAL A 156 -16.16 -15.62 -6.60
N ASN A 157 -15.19 -16.40 -7.09
CA ASN A 157 -13.83 -15.93 -7.26
C ASN A 157 -13.73 -15.02 -8.49
N VAL A 158 -13.46 -13.74 -8.28
CA VAL A 158 -13.28 -12.74 -9.34
C VAL A 158 -11.82 -12.33 -9.40
N GLN A 159 -11.21 -12.45 -10.57
CA GLN A 159 -9.83 -12.04 -10.81
C GLN A 159 -9.77 -10.65 -11.44
N GLY A 160 -8.64 -9.96 -11.25
CA GLY A 160 -8.36 -8.67 -11.87
C GLY A 160 -8.67 -7.48 -11.00
N ALA A 161 -9.17 -6.40 -11.60
CA ALA A 161 -9.46 -5.14 -10.92
C ALA A 161 -10.79 -5.19 -10.15
N GLY A 162 -10.93 -4.30 -9.17
CA GLY A 162 -12.18 -4.16 -8.40
C GLY A 162 -13.43 -3.87 -9.23
N THR A 163 -13.26 -3.27 -10.42
CA THR A 163 -14.35 -3.06 -11.39
C THR A 163 -15.07 -4.35 -11.78
N ASN A 164 -14.39 -5.50 -11.77
CA ASN A 164 -15.01 -6.78 -12.08
C ASN A 164 -15.96 -7.23 -10.96
N LEU A 165 -15.62 -6.93 -9.70
CA LEU A 165 -16.49 -7.17 -8.53
C LEU A 165 -17.76 -6.30 -8.62
N ASP A 166 -17.59 -4.99 -8.91
CA ASP A 166 -18.69 -4.06 -9.09
C ASP A 166 -19.64 -4.50 -10.22
N THR A 167 -19.07 -4.92 -11.34
CA THR A 167 -19.85 -5.41 -12.49
C THR A 167 -20.69 -6.64 -12.14
N ALA A 168 -20.12 -7.58 -11.36
CA ALA A 168 -20.86 -8.77 -10.92
C ALA A 168 -22.02 -8.40 -9.99
N LEU A 169 -21.81 -7.40 -9.10
CA LEU A 169 -22.86 -6.89 -8.21
C LEU A 169 -23.95 -6.16 -9.00
N GLU A 170 -23.59 -5.26 -9.91
CA GLU A 170 -24.51 -4.48 -10.74
C GLU A 170 -25.40 -5.38 -11.60
N LYS A 171 -24.85 -6.41 -12.20
CA LYS A 171 -25.60 -7.41 -13.00
C LYS A 171 -26.45 -8.37 -12.16
N GLY A 172 -26.35 -8.34 -10.85
CA GLY A 172 -27.07 -9.25 -9.96
C GLY A 172 -26.57 -10.69 -10.00
N GLU A 173 -25.35 -10.93 -10.47
CA GLU A 173 -24.71 -12.24 -10.51
C GLU A 173 -24.35 -12.73 -9.09
N VAL A 174 -24.17 -11.78 -8.17
CA VAL A 174 -23.86 -12.00 -6.75
C VAL A 174 -24.74 -11.17 -5.83
N ASP A 175 -24.87 -11.60 -4.57
CA ASP A 175 -25.65 -10.91 -3.54
C ASP A 175 -24.83 -9.82 -2.83
N ALA A 176 -23.52 -9.97 -2.80
CA ALA A 176 -22.60 -9.04 -2.17
C ALA A 176 -21.19 -9.13 -2.76
N ILE A 177 -20.37 -8.13 -2.47
CA ILE A 177 -18.94 -8.13 -2.81
C ILE A 177 -18.10 -7.79 -1.58
N VAL A 178 -16.87 -8.29 -1.54
CA VAL A 178 -15.80 -7.91 -0.62
C VAL A 178 -14.71 -7.26 -1.46
N THR A 179 -14.56 -5.95 -1.29
CA THR A 179 -13.75 -5.13 -2.17
C THR A 179 -13.04 -4.02 -1.39
N TRP A 180 -12.52 -3.02 -2.07
CA TRP A 180 -11.78 -1.88 -1.52
C TRP A 180 -12.18 -0.58 -2.22
N GLU A 181 -11.89 0.57 -1.60
CA GLU A 181 -12.16 1.86 -2.23
C GLU A 181 -11.32 2.08 -3.51
N PRO A 182 -11.95 2.56 -4.59
CA PRO A 182 -13.28 3.20 -4.70
C PRO A 182 -14.45 2.22 -4.90
N PHE A 183 -14.21 0.95 -5.04
CA PHE A 183 -15.19 -0.07 -5.44
C PHE A 183 -16.20 -0.42 -4.33
N GLU A 184 -15.96 -0.02 -3.09
CA GLU A 184 -16.98 -0.05 -2.04
C GLU A 184 -17.99 1.10 -2.19
N SER A 185 -17.51 2.30 -2.55
CA SER A 185 -18.35 3.50 -2.68
C SER A 185 -19.16 3.56 -3.98
N ILE A 186 -18.60 3.10 -5.10
CA ILE A 186 -19.23 3.20 -6.42
C ILE A 186 -20.62 2.56 -6.46
N PRO A 187 -20.84 1.30 -6.00
CA PRO A 187 -22.16 0.69 -5.96
C PRO A 187 -23.18 1.48 -5.15
N VAL A 188 -22.73 2.08 -4.04
CA VAL A 188 -23.57 2.86 -3.14
C VAL A 188 -23.99 4.18 -3.76
N ILE A 189 -23.05 4.89 -4.41
CA ILE A 189 -23.32 6.16 -5.11
C ILE A 189 -24.25 5.93 -6.28
N LYS A 190 -24.03 4.87 -7.06
CA LYS A 190 -24.85 4.52 -8.22
C LYS A 190 -26.18 3.84 -7.85
N GLY A 191 -26.42 3.51 -6.59
CA GLY A 191 -27.70 3.01 -6.07
C GLY A 191 -27.97 1.52 -6.28
N TYR A 192 -27.01 0.75 -6.83
CA TYR A 192 -27.17 -0.71 -6.97
C TYR A 192 -26.60 -1.51 -5.81
N GLY A 193 -25.91 -0.86 -4.84
CA GLY A 193 -25.36 -1.48 -3.65
C GLY A 193 -25.54 -0.62 -2.39
N TYR A 194 -25.21 -1.20 -1.24
CA TYR A 194 -25.22 -0.51 0.04
C TYR A 194 -24.15 -1.10 0.97
N TYR A 195 -23.63 -0.28 1.90
CA TYR A 195 -22.74 -0.77 2.95
C TYR A 195 -23.53 -1.59 3.96
N ALA A 196 -23.26 -2.87 4.07
CA ALA A 196 -23.78 -3.70 5.14
C ALA A 196 -23.02 -3.40 6.44
N LYS A 197 -23.32 -2.28 7.10
CA LYS A 197 -22.56 -1.73 8.23
C LYS A 197 -22.43 -2.73 9.41
N ASN A 198 -23.33 -3.67 9.54
CA ASN A 198 -23.23 -4.73 10.55
C ASN A 198 -22.22 -5.82 10.17
N LEU A 199 -21.77 -5.83 8.92
CA LEU A 199 -20.74 -6.73 8.40
C LEU A 199 -19.43 -5.95 8.19
N ASP A 200 -18.98 -5.26 9.23
CA ASP A 200 -17.72 -4.55 9.28
C ASP A 200 -16.59 -5.53 9.60
N TYR A 201 -15.69 -5.74 8.64
CA TYR A 201 -14.50 -6.57 8.83
C TYR A 201 -13.23 -5.76 9.12
N SER A 202 -13.32 -4.43 9.14
CA SER A 202 -12.24 -3.57 9.66
C SER A 202 -12.15 -3.58 11.20
N ALA A 203 -13.20 -4.05 11.88
CA ALA A 203 -13.23 -4.20 13.33
C ALA A 203 -12.51 -5.49 13.82
N SER A 204 -11.93 -6.28 12.93
CA SER A 204 -11.16 -7.48 13.28
C SER A 204 -9.95 -7.15 14.15
N LYS A 205 -9.74 -7.92 15.22
CA LYS A 205 -8.56 -7.79 16.08
C LYS A 205 -7.28 -8.30 15.40
N ALA A 206 -7.43 -9.29 14.51
CA ALA A 206 -6.29 -9.86 13.78
C ALA A 206 -5.79 -8.91 12.71
N VAL A 207 -6.70 -8.27 11.95
CA VAL A 207 -6.36 -7.54 10.73
C VAL A 207 -6.66 -6.04 10.79
N GLY A 208 -7.68 -5.56 11.46
CA GLY A 208 -7.97 -4.13 11.59
C GLY A 208 -8.36 -3.40 10.30
N ALA A 209 -8.33 -2.05 10.36
CA ALA A 209 -8.82 -1.15 9.32
C ALA A 209 -7.76 -0.72 8.29
N GLU A 210 -6.53 -1.17 8.42
CA GLU A 210 -5.40 -0.76 7.60
C GLU A 210 -5.60 -1.05 6.11
N LEU A 211 -5.10 -0.13 5.28
CA LEU A 211 -5.22 -0.17 3.82
C LEU A 211 -3.98 -0.69 3.11
N GLY A 212 -2.80 -0.40 3.66
CA GLY A 212 -1.54 -0.82 3.07
C GLY A 212 -0.33 -0.34 3.87
N MET A 213 0.85 -0.67 3.39
CA MET A 213 2.12 -0.26 3.97
C MET A 213 3.12 0.13 2.89
N LEU A 214 4.03 1.03 3.22
CA LEU A 214 5.26 1.25 2.47
C LEU A 214 6.31 0.24 2.94
N VAL A 215 6.98 -0.35 1.97
CA VAL A 215 8.09 -1.26 2.17
C VAL A 215 9.26 -0.86 1.28
N ALA A 216 10.49 -1.20 1.70
CA ALA A 216 11.67 -1.04 0.87
C ALA A 216 12.29 -2.39 0.51
N ASN A 217 12.97 -2.44 -0.63
CA ASN A 217 13.91 -3.52 -0.91
C ASN A 217 15.13 -3.36 0.02
N LYS A 218 15.54 -4.43 0.69
CA LYS A 218 16.60 -4.42 1.70
C LYS A 218 17.94 -3.91 1.16
N SER A 219 18.30 -4.30 -0.06
CA SER A 219 19.54 -3.86 -0.69
C SER A 219 19.46 -2.39 -1.10
N ALA A 220 18.31 -1.94 -1.62
CA ALA A 220 18.06 -0.54 -1.92
C ALA A 220 18.08 0.32 -0.64
N LEU A 221 17.48 -0.16 0.46
CA LEU A 221 17.50 0.54 1.74
C LEU A 221 18.94 0.72 2.27
N ALA A 222 19.80 -0.28 2.09
CA ALA A 222 21.22 -0.18 2.48
C ALA A 222 22.00 0.79 1.57
N ALA A 223 21.72 0.79 0.26
CA ALA A 223 22.47 1.58 -0.71
C ALA A 223 21.98 3.03 -0.87
N LYS A 224 20.69 3.29 -0.63
CA LYS A 224 20.00 4.57 -0.93
C LYS A 224 19.25 5.12 0.29
N ARG A 225 19.71 4.83 1.51
CA ARG A 225 18.97 5.16 2.75
C ARG A 225 18.55 6.62 2.85
N GLU A 226 19.43 7.55 2.49
CA GLU A 226 19.12 8.99 2.54
C GLU A 226 18.01 9.38 1.56
N ALA A 227 18.03 8.86 0.34
CA ALA A 227 16.98 9.12 -0.65
C ALA A 227 15.63 8.48 -0.22
N ILE A 228 15.66 7.27 0.34
CA ILE A 228 14.47 6.61 0.88
C ILE A 228 13.93 7.37 2.09
N GLN A 229 14.80 7.88 2.98
CA GLN A 229 14.39 8.75 4.08
C GLN A 229 13.72 10.03 3.57
N ALA A 230 14.30 10.67 2.57
CA ALA A 230 13.71 11.88 1.96
C ALA A 230 12.31 11.57 1.37
N PHE A 231 12.15 10.41 0.71
CA PHE A 231 10.85 9.98 0.19
C PHE A 231 9.83 9.76 1.31
N VAL A 232 10.20 9.03 2.37
CA VAL A 232 9.31 8.79 3.52
C VAL A 232 8.91 10.11 4.18
N THR A 233 9.85 11.04 4.34
CA THR A 233 9.59 12.39 4.91
C THR A 233 8.60 13.18 4.04
N ALA A 234 8.81 13.23 2.73
CA ALA A 234 7.89 13.91 1.82
C ALA A 234 6.50 13.24 1.82
N TYR A 235 6.47 11.89 1.83
CA TYR A 235 5.22 11.14 1.86
C TYR A 235 4.42 11.41 3.15
N VAL A 236 5.07 11.41 4.31
CA VAL A 236 4.43 11.72 5.60
C VAL A 236 3.91 13.17 5.62
N ALA A 237 4.68 14.12 5.09
CA ALA A 237 4.24 15.51 4.99
C ALA A 237 2.97 15.64 4.12
N LYS A 238 2.94 14.94 2.96
CA LYS A 238 1.77 14.94 2.07
C LYS A 238 0.58 14.19 2.66
N MET A 239 0.79 13.11 3.39
CA MET A 239 -0.27 12.45 4.16
C MET A 239 -0.91 13.39 5.18
N LYS A 240 -0.09 14.14 5.92
CA LYS A 240 -0.59 15.14 6.90
C LYS A 240 -1.35 16.27 6.20
N GLU A 241 -0.82 16.81 5.11
CA GLU A 241 -1.45 17.89 4.33
C GLU A 241 -2.80 17.47 3.78
N LEU A 242 -2.87 16.34 3.09
CA LEU A 242 -4.10 15.83 2.47
C LEU A 242 -5.10 15.35 3.54
N GLY A 243 -4.62 14.71 4.60
CA GLY A 243 -5.46 14.28 5.71
C GLY A 243 -6.12 15.42 6.48
N ALA A 244 -5.49 16.59 6.51
CA ALA A 244 -6.04 17.81 7.12
C ALA A 244 -7.05 18.54 6.22
N SER A 245 -7.16 18.20 4.94
CA SER A 245 -8.03 18.87 3.97
C SER A 245 -8.76 17.88 3.05
N PRO A 246 -10.00 17.48 3.41
CA PRO A 246 -10.79 16.58 2.56
C PRO A 246 -10.93 17.05 1.11
N ALA A 247 -11.01 18.37 0.88
CA ALA A 247 -11.09 18.94 -0.46
C ALA A 247 -9.80 18.72 -1.28
N LYS A 248 -8.62 18.96 -0.69
CA LYS A 248 -7.34 18.65 -1.34
C LYS A 248 -7.19 17.16 -1.59
N PHE A 249 -7.56 16.34 -0.60
CA PHE A 249 -7.48 14.90 -0.72
C PHE A 249 -8.40 14.38 -1.83
N SER A 250 -9.63 14.88 -1.93
CA SER A 250 -10.55 14.58 -3.03
C SER A 250 -9.95 14.92 -4.40
N THR A 251 -9.34 16.10 -4.53
CA THR A 251 -8.66 16.52 -5.76
C THR A 251 -7.50 15.57 -6.12
N ALA A 252 -6.67 15.21 -5.14
CA ALA A 252 -5.56 14.29 -5.34
C ALA A 252 -6.03 12.87 -5.72
N ILE A 253 -7.13 12.39 -5.12
CA ILE A 253 -7.78 11.13 -5.50
C ILE A 253 -8.22 11.16 -6.96
N SER A 254 -8.95 12.20 -7.36
CA SER A 254 -9.41 12.35 -8.77
C SER A 254 -8.23 12.38 -9.74
N ALA A 255 -7.18 13.12 -9.42
CA ALA A 255 -5.97 13.22 -10.25
C ALA A 255 -5.26 11.88 -10.42
N LEU A 256 -5.16 11.07 -9.34
CA LEU A 256 -4.52 9.77 -9.39
C LEU A 256 -5.37 8.73 -10.13
N THR A 257 -6.67 8.69 -9.82
CA THR A 257 -7.54 7.56 -10.19
C THR A 257 -8.40 7.82 -11.41
N GLY A 258 -8.59 9.08 -11.80
CA GLY A 258 -9.54 9.48 -12.84
C GLY A 258 -11.00 9.42 -12.40
N LEU A 259 -11.28 9.29 -11.10
CA LEU A 259 -12.64 9.26 -10.57
C LEU A 259 -13.31 10.62 -10.63
N ASP A 260 -14.65 10.59 -10.79
CA ASP A 260 -15.48 11.78 -10.66
C ASP A 260 -15.26 12.47 -9.32
N PRO A 261 -15.25 13.82 -9.28
CA PRO A 261 -15.05 14.57 -8.04
C PRO A 261 -16.04 14.24 -6.92
N GLU A 262 -17.28 13.89 -7.24
CA GLU A 262 -18.28 13.48 -6.25
C GLU A 262 -17.89 12.19 -5.56
N VAL A 263 -17.47 11.18 -6.34
CA VAL A 263 -16.97 9.89 -5.83
C VAL A 263 -15.72 10.10 -5.00
N ALA A 264 -14.77 10.87 -5.51
CA ALA A 264 -13.52 11.16 -4.80
C ALA A 264 -13.77 11.91 -3.47
N THR A 265 -14.73 12.85 -3.44
CA THR A 265 -15.10 13.57 -2.22
C THR A 265 -15.68 12.64 -1.16
N ARG A 266 -16.54 11.71 -1.57
CA ARG A 266 -17.09 10.70 -0.65
C ARG A 266 -15.99 9.82 -0.06
N ILE A 267 -15.09 9.34 -0.89
CA ILE A 267 -13.96 8.49 -0.48
C ILE A 267 -13.01 9.25 0.45
N ALA A 268 -12.70 10.52 0.16
CA ALA A 268 -11.88 11.37 1.02
C ALA A 268 -12.46 11.53 2.44
N GLY A 269 -13.79 11.46 2.58
CA GLY A 269 -14.47 11.49 3.89
C GLY A 269 -14.46 10.15 4.65
N ILE A 270 -14.06 9.05 4.00
CA ILE A 270 -14.06 7.71 4.60
C ILE A 270 -12.64 7.28 5.01
N ILE A 271 -11.65 7.63 4.20
CA ILE A 271 -10.26 7.23 4.40
C ILE A 271 -9.57 8.15 5.41
N THR A 272 -8.92 7.55 6.40
CA THR A 272 -7.99 8.24 7.30
C THR A 272 -6.56 7.97 6.81
N LEU A 273 -5.86 9.01 6.35
CA LEU A 273 -4.45 8.91 6.02
C LEU A 273 -3.61 8.90 7.31
N GLY A 274 -2.65 8.00 7.40
CA GLY A 274 -1.77 7.91 8.57
C GLY A 274 -0.98 6.60 8.64
N PRO A 275 0.08 6.56 9.45
CA PRO A 275 0.93 5.38 9.61
C PRO A 275 0.31 4.38 10.61
N VAL A 276 -0.88 3.87 10.30
CA VAL A 276 -1.70 3.08 11.24
C VAL A 276 -1.25 1.62 11.42
N ILE A 277 -0.38 1.10 10.55
CA ILE A 277 0.18 -0.25 10.71
C ILE A 277 1.43 -0.20 11.60
N THR A 278 1.47 -1.12 12.55
CA THR A 278 2.62 -1.35 13.44
C THR A 278 3.17 -2.77 13.25
N PRO A 279 4.42 -3.07 13.67
CA PRO A 279 4.94 -4.43 13.69
C PRO A 279 4.01 -5.42 14.39
N ASP A 280 3.39 -5.03 15.51
CA ASP A 280 2.47 -5.89 16.28
C ASP A 280 1.21 -6.24 15.48
N GLN A 281 0.71 -5.32 14.66
CA GLN A 281 -0.40 -5.60 13.75
C GLN A 281 0.02 -6.65 12.71
N VAL A 282 1.20 -6.51 12.11
CA VAL A 282 1.72 -7.48 11.13
C VAL A 282 1.95 -8.85 11.76
N LYS A 283 2.41 -8.91 13.02
CA LYS A 283 2.54 -10.16 13.79
C LYS A 283 1.19 -10.86 13.98
N ARG A 284 0.16 -10.11 14.36
CA ARG A 284 -1.21 -10.67 14.51
C ARG A 284 -1.73 -11.22 13.18
N GLN A 285 -1.49 -10.49 12.08
CA GLN A 285 -1.85 -10.94 10.74
C GLN A 285 -1.10 -12.21 10.33
N ALA A 286 0.22 -12.28 10.57
CA ALA A 286 1.02 -13.45 10.28
C ALA A 286 0.45 -14.70 10.95
N LYS A 287 0.10 -14.58 12.24
CA LYS A 287 -0.53 -15.67 12.99
C LYS A 287 -1.89 -16.07 12.40
N ALA A 288 -2.77 -15.10 12.16
CA ALA A 288 -4.10 -15.36 11.60
C ALA A 288 -4.02 -16.04 10.22
N PHE A 289 -3.07 -15.64 9.38
CA PHE A 289 -2.91 -16.23 8.05
C PHE A 289 -2.28 -17.62 8.07
N THR A 290 -1.48 -17.93 9.08
CA THR A 290 -1.02 -19.30 9.34
C THR A 290 -2.19 -20.19 9.75
N ASP A 291 -3.02 -19.72 10.68
CA ASP A 291 -4.21 -20.44 11.14
C ASP A 291 -5.22 -20.67 9.99
N LEU A 292 -5.27 -19.76 9.02
CA LEU A 292 -6.05 -19.88 7.77
C LEU A 292 -5.42 -20.84 6.73
N GLY A 293 -4.19 -21.30 6.94
CA GLY A 293 -3.47 -22.08 5.94
C GLY A 293 -3.09 -21.28 4.69
N VAL A 294 -3.11 -19.96 4.76
CA VAL A 294 -2.78 -19.03 3.65
C VAL A 294 -1.27 -18.88 3.49
N ILE A 295 -0.54 -18.88 4.60
CA ILE A 295 0.92 -18.91 4.62
C ILE A 295 1.41 -20.21 5.26
N PRO A 296 2.54 -20.75 4.78
CA PRO A 296 2.98 -22.10 5.15
C PRO A 296 3.53 -22.21 6.58
N LYS A 297 3.89 -21.10 7.21
CA LYS A 297 4.46 -21.06 8.57
C LYS A 297 4.20 -19.73 9.26
N ASP A 298 4.11 -19.76 10.59
CA ASP A 298 4.06 -18.55 11.41
C ASP A 298 5.43 -17.83 11.42
N VAL A 299 5.42 -16.59 10.96
CA VAL A 299 6.60 -15.71 10.91
C VAL A 299 6.46 -14.52 11.86
N SER A 300 5.48 -14.54 12.77
CA SER A 300 5.24 -13.43 13.70
C SER A 300 6.48 -13.05 14.52
N GLY A 301 7.29 -14.05 14.92
CA GLY A 301 8.54 -13.83 15.64
C GLY A 301 9.68 -13.22 14.80
N GLU A 302 9.53 -13.16 13.49
CA GLU A 302 10.54 -12.62 12.57
C GLU A 302 10.29 -11.15 12.19
N ILE A 303 9.07 -10.63 12.35
CA ILE A 303 8.62 -9.34 11.81
C ILE A 303 9.52 -8.18 12.24
N ASP A 304 9.91 -8.10 13.52
CA ASP A 304 10.74 -6.98 14.03
C ASP A 304 12.08 -6.87 13.32
N ARG A 305 12.66 -7.99 12.86
CA ARG A 305 13.94 -8.01 12.13
C ARG A 305 13.84 -7.43 10.71
N TYR A 306 12.63 -7.36 10.19
CA TYR A 306 12.31 -6.87 8.85
C TYR A 306 11.41 -5.63 8.89
N TRP A 307 11.52 -4.84 9.98
CA TRP A 307 10.84 -3.58 10.15
C TRP A 307 11.82 -2.49 10.54
N ASP A 308 11.84 -1.39 9.79
CA ASP A 308 12.64 -0.21 10.09
C ASP A 308 11.73 1.01 10.30
N GLY A 309 11.25 1.16 11.51
CA GLY A 309 10.40 2.30 11.91
C GLY A 309 11.16 3.61 12.08
N SER A 310 12.50 3.61 12.09
CA SER A 310 13.30 4.80 12.33
C SER A 310 13.15 5.87 11.24
N LEU A 311 12.82 5.45 10.00
CA LEU A 311 12.54 6.38 8.91
C LEU A 311 11.25 7.16 9.16
N LEU A 312 10.20 6.48 9.66
CA LEU A 312 8.95 7.13 10.05
C LEU A 312 9.17 8.05 11.24
N GLU A 313 9.88 7.59 12.27
CA GLU A 313 10.17 8.42 13.46
C GLU A 313 10.88 9.72 13.09
N THR A 314 11.82 9.64 12.16
CA THR A 314 12.53 10.82 11.63
C THR A 314 11.57 11.72 10.85
N ALA A 315 10.74 11.16 9.98
CA ALA A 315 9.77 11.91 9.18
C ALA A 315 8.69 12.59 10.02
N MET A 316 8.32 12.01 11.17
CA MET A 316 7.33 12.59 12.07
C MET A 316 7.84 13.79 12.87
N LYS A 317 9.16 13.96 12.98
CA LYS A 317 9.83 15.08 13.66
C LYS A 317 10.14 16.25 12.72
N ALA A 318 10.12 16.00 11.41
CA ALA A 318 10.35 17.02 10.37
C ALA A 318 9.06 17.83 10.10
#